data_14654d0b9752d772ec95e35e459d39ea
#
_entry.id   14654d0b9752d772ec95e35e459d39ea
#
_cell.length_a   1.000
_cell.length_b   1.000
_cell.length_c   1.000
_cell.angle_alpha   90.00
_cell.angle_beta   90.00
_cell.angle_gamma   90.00
#
_symmetry.space_group_name_H-M   'P 1'
#
loop_
_entity.id
_entity.type
_entity.pdbx_description
1 polymer ?
#
loop_
_entity_poly.entity_id
_entity_poly.type
_entity_poly.pdbx_seq_one_letter_code
_entity_poly.pdbx_strand_id
1 'polypeptide(L)'
;SPDEIPELYKMIKTEGYDLVSGWKKKRYDSKLMKNLPSKLYNATTRWLSGIKLHDFNCGLKAYRKAVVKSIEVYGEMHRYIPIIAKWAGFSKIGEKVVQHRKREFGESKFGMNRFVNGYLDLMSIMFVSKFGKKPMHFFGLLGSVMFLLGIISALVLGVQKLIAVYNNEAMRLITDSPYFYLALVTMIIGCQLFLTGFIAEMIGRNSSNRNSYLIEKDIEK
;
A
#
# COMPACT_ATOMS: atom_id res chain seq x y z
N SER A 1 18.87 3.96 -23.03
CA SER A 1 20.01 4.53 -23.77
C SER A 1 20.67 5.63 -22.94
N PRO A 2 22.01 5.78 -22.97
CA PRO A 2 22.69 6.92 -22.32
C PRO A 2 22.24 8.28 -22.87
N ASP A 3 21.79 8.33 -24.11
CA ASP A 3 21.31 9.53 -24.78
C ASP A 3 20.09 10.19 -24.13
N GLU A 4 19.39 9.44 -23.26
CA GLU A 4 18.23 9.93 -22.50
C GLU A 4 18.63 10.72 -21.23
N ILE A 5 19.89 10.59 -20.79
CA ILE A 5 20.36 11.18 -19.52
C ILE A 5 20.35 12.72 -19.57
N PRO A 6 20.83 13.40 -20.66
CA PRO A 6 20.86 14.86 -20.69
C PRO A 6 19.48 15.49 -20.54
N GLU A 7 18.46 14.89 -21.16
CA GLU A 7 17.10 15.42 -21.08
C GLU A 7 16.45 15.19 -19.72
N LEU A 8 16.67 14.02 -19.11
CA LEU A 8 16.25 13.77 -17.73
C LEU A 8 16.91 14.76 -16.74
N TYR A 9 18.20 15.05 -16.95
CA TYR A 9 18.92 16.05 -16.16
C TYR A 9 18.32 17.44 -16.34
N LYS A 10 18.00 17.84 -17.58
CA LYS A 10 17.34 19.11 -17.88
C LYS A 10 15.99 19.24 -17.14
N MET A 11 15.16 18.21 -17.15
CA MET A 11 13.90 18.20 -16.44
C MET A 11 14.07 18.42 -14.93
N ILE A 12 15.08 17.79 -14.31
CA ILE A 12 15.37 18.00 -12.90
C ILE A 12 15.91 19.41 -12.64
N LYS A 13 16.91 19.85 -13.43
CA LYS A 13 17.65 21.08 -13.15
C LYS A 13 16.91 22.34 -13.57
N THR A 14 16.27 22.31 -14.75
CA THR A 14 15.67 23.51 -15.37
C THR A 14 14.17 23.58 -15.16
N GLU A 15 13.47 22.45 -15.27
CA GLU A 15 12.01 22.40 -15.12
C GLU A 15 11.58 22.17 -13.64
N GLY A 16 12.56 21.90 -12.76
CA GLY A 16 12.38 21.81 -11.32
C GLY A 16 11.59 20.59 -10.85
N TYR A 17 11.65 19.48 -11.60
CA TYR A 17 11.10 18.20 -11.12
C TYR A 17 11.91 17.66 -9.95
N ASP A 18 11.22 17.06 -8.97
CA ASP A 18 11.85 16.37 -7.85
C ASP A 18 12.34 14.99 -8.27
N LEU A 19 11.54 14.33 -9.11
CA LEU A 19 11.81 13.00 -9.65
C LEU A 19 11.23 12.88 -11.06
N VAL A 20 12.00 12.30 -11.98
CA VAL A 20 11.53 11.95 -13.32
C VAL A 20 11.76 10.47 -13.57
N SER A 21 10.71 9.74 -13.92
CA SER A 21 10.75 8.30 -14.26
C SER A 21 10.71 8.11 -15.77
N GLY A 22 11.51 7.17 -16.28
CA GLY A 22 11.38 6.78 -17.67
C GLY A 22 10.09 5.97 -17.91
N TRP A 23 9.50 6.12 -19.08
CA TRP A 23 8.37 5.33 -19.55
C TRP A 23 8.72 4.55 -20.81
N LYS A 24 8.74 3.22 -20.70
CA LYS A 24 8.95 2.32 -21.82
C LYS A 24 7.64 2.12 -22.59
N LYS A 25 7.30 3.09 -23.48
CA LYS A 25 6.05 3.05 -24.25
C LYS A 25 5.99 1.84 -25.19
N LYS A 26 7.08 1.50 -25.86
CA LYS A 26 7.22 0.28 -26.68
C LYS A 26 8.08 -0.72 -25.91
N ARG A 27 7.51 -1.89 -25.58
CA ARG A 27 8.20 -3.00 -24.93
C ARG A 27 8.35 -4.15 -25.91
N TYR A 28 9.53 -4.66 -26.06
CA TYR A 28 9.85 -5.82 -26.93
C TYR A 28 9.75 -7.17 -26.19
N ASP A 29 9.25 -7.16 -24.95
CA ASP A 29 9.01 -8.35 -24.14
C ASP A 29 7.72 -9.10 -24.56
N SER A 30 7.61 -10.41 -24.22
CA SER A 30 6.44 -11.23 -24.52
C SER A 30 5.13 -10.61 -24.01
N LYS A 31 4.13 -10.49 -24.92
CA LYS A 31 2.92 -9.71 -24.69
C LYS A 31 2.01 -10.24 -23.57
N LEU A 32 1.89 -11.56 -23.40
CA LEU A 32 0.92 -12.16 -22.48
C LEU A 32 1.45 -12.35 -21.07
N MET A 33 2.65 -12.90 -20.89
CA MET A 33 3.15 -13.25 -19.55
C MET A 33 3.75 -12.07 -18.76
N LYS A 34 4.22 -11.00 -19.42
CA LYS A 34 4.88 -9.88 -18.75
C LYS A 34 4.13 -8.56 -18.83
N ASN A 35 3.44 -8.29 -19.93
CA ASN A 35 2.80 -6.99 -20.14
C ASN A 35 1.46 -6.85 -19.41
N LEU A 36 0.64 -7.90 -19.32
CA LEU A 36 -0.65 -7.84 -18.63
C LEU A 36 -0.50 -7.66 -17.11
N PRO A 37 0.30 -8.50 -16.41
CA PRO A 37 0.57 -8.27 -14.98
C PRO A 37 1.20 -6.91 -14.69
N SER A 38 2.13 -6.45 -15.53
CA SER A 38 2.75 -5.14 -15.37
C SER A 38 1.77 -3.98 -15.57
N LYS A 39 0.83 -4.09 -16.51
CA LYS A 39 -0.23 -3.08 -16.71
C LYS A 39 -1.17 -3.02 -15.52
N LEU A 40 -1.62 -4.18 -15.03
CA LEU A 40 -2.48 -4.26 -13.85
C LEU A 40 -1.78 -3.66 -12.62
N TYR A 41 -0.53 -4.07 -12.37
CA TYR A 41 0.30 -3.52 -11.30
C TYR A 41 0.44 -2.00 -11.38
N ASN A 42 0.78 -1.46 -12.55
CA ASN A 42 0.93 -0.01 -12.72
C ASN A 42 -0.42 0.72 -12.57
N ALA A 43 -1.53 0.14 -13.03
CA ALA A 43 -2.86 0.72 -12.87
C ALA A 43 -3.28 0.77 -11.39
N THR A 44 -3.10 -0.33 -10.66
CA THR A 44 -3.36 -0.41 -9.23
C THR A 44 -2.48 0.56 -8.44
N THR A 45 -1.18 0.58 -8.74
CA THR A 45 -0.23 1.50 -8.10
C THR A 45 -0.60 2.96 -8.35
N ARG A 46 -1.01 3.31 -9.57
CA ARG A 46 -1.45 4.66 -9.94
C ARG A 46 -2.70 5.07 -9.16
N TRP A 47 -3.69 4.18 -9.13
CA TRP A 47 -4.95 4.43 -8.41
C TRP A 47 -4.71 4.63 -6.92
N LEU A 48 -3.92 3.76 -6.33
CA LEU A 48 -3.64 3.78 -4.90
C LEU A 48 -2.72 4.95 -4.47
N SER A 49 -1.67 5.27 -5.26
CA SER A 49 -0.71 6.34 -4.92
C SER A 49 -1.15 7.74 -5.36
N GLY A 50 -2.11 7.82 -6.29
CA GLY A 50 -2.50 9.08 -6.93
C GLY A 50 -1.37 9.74 -7.74
N ILE A 51 -0.37 8.95 -8.19
CA ILE A 51 0.74 9.42 -9.02
C ILE A 51 0.47 9.05 -10.48
N LYS A 52 0.49 10.02 -11.39
CA LYS A 52 0.19 9.81 -12.81
C LYS A 52 1.42 9.32 -13.59
N LEU A 53 1.96 8.15 -13.22
CA LEU A 53 3.03 7.48 -13.97
C LEU A 53 2.48 6.27 -14.72
N HIS A 54 2.95 6.02 -15.95
CA HIS A 54 2.60 4.85 -16.74
C HIS A 54 3.49 3.64 -16.42
N ASP A 55 4.74 3.86 -15.99
CA ASP A 55 5.70 2.81 -15.70
C ASP A 55 6.47 3.05 -14.39
N PHE A 56 6.01 2.47 -13.29
CA PHE A 56 6.72 2.51 -12.00
C PHE A 56 7.97 1.61 -12.00
N ASN A 57 8.02 0.61 -12.88
CA ASN A 57 9.09 -0.39 -12.92
C ASN A 57 10.27 0.02 -13.83
N CYS A 58 10.26 1.22 -14.41
CA CYS A 58 11.39 1.67 -15.20
C CYS A 58 12.62 1.90 -14.30
N GLY A 59 13.74 1.25 -14.63
CA GLY A 59 15.00 1.42 -13.89
C GLY A 59 15.68 2.75 -14.13
N LEU A 60 15.37 3.43 -15.26
CA LEU A 60 15.93 4.74 -15.56
C LEU A 60 15.10 5.83 -14.90
N LYS A 61 15.65 6.45 -13.88
CA LYS A 61 15.03 7.53 -13.12
C LYS A 61 16.09 8.58 -12.78
N ALA A 62 15.69 9.84 -12.75
CA ALA A 62 16.50 10.95 -12.28
C ALA A 62 15.87 11.58 -11.05
N TYR A 63 16.69 12.05 -10.12
CA TYR A 63 16.25 12.59 -8.83
C TYR A 63 17.01 13.85 -8.47
N ARG A 64 16.35 14.78 -7.79
CA ARG A 64 17.05 15.83 -7.07
C ARG A 64 17.86 15.21 -5.92
N LYS A 65 19.01 15.78 -5.59
CA LYS A 65 19.85 15.35 -4.47
C LYS A 65 19.07 15.30 -3.15
N ALA A 66 18.17 16.26 -2.92
CA ALA A 66 17.31 16.30 -1.74
C ALA A 66 16.46 15.04 -1.60
N VAL A 67 15.83 14.55 -2.69
CA VAL A 67 15.03 13.32 -2.69
C VAL A 67 15.86 12.12 -2.22
N VAL A 68 17.05 11.92 -2.82
CA VAL A 68 17.92 10.79 -2.51
C VAL A 68 18.39 10.79 -1.06
N LYS A 69 18.61 11.98 -0.50
CA LYS A 69 19.06 12.15 0.90
C LYS A 69 17.94 12.01 1.93
N SER A 70 16.69 12.18 1.51
CA SER A 70 15.52 12.22 2.40
C SER A 70 14.72 10.90 2.42
N ILE A 71 14.95 10.00 1.47
CA ILE A 71 14.23 8.73 1.41
C ILE A 71 15.17 7.57 1.69
N GLU A 72 14.65 6.60 2.43
CA GLU A 72 15.35 5.35 2.69
C GLU A 72 14.74 4.26 1.81
N VAL A 73 15.60 3.55 1.07
CA VAL A 73 15.18 2.50 0.12
C VAL A 73 15.93 1.22 0.44
N TYR A 74 15.21 0.18 0.80
CA TYR A 74 15.77 -1.15 1.09
C TYR A 74 15.02 -2.25 0.33
N GLY A 75 15.69 -3.38 0.10
CA GLY A 75 15.13 -4.53 -0.58
C GLY A 75 14.56 -4.21 -1.98
N GLU A 76 13.38 -4.72 -2.28
CA GLU A 76 12.68 -4.54 -3.57
C GLU A 76 11.96 -3.18 -3.70
N MET A 77 12.18 -2.24 -2.77
CA MET A 77 11.50 -0.94 -2.75
C MET A 77 11.88 0.01 -3.90
N HIS A 78 12.86 -0.34 -4.72
CA HIS A 78 13.26 0.46 -5.88
C HIS A 78 12.12 0.82 -6.85
N ARG A 79 11.05 0.03 -6.87
CA ARG A 79 9.85 0.28 -7.69
C ARG A 79 8.95 1.36 -7.11
N TYR A 80 9.01 1.53 -5.80
CA TYR A 80 8.14 2.41 -5.03
C TYR A 80 8.78 3.76 -4.72
N ILE A 81 10.00 4.01 -5.20
CA ILE A 81 10.70 5.28 -4.99
C ILE A 81 9.81 6.51 -5.32
N PRO A 82 9.03 6.54 -6.42
CA PRO A 82 8.14 7.67 -6.67
C PRO A 82 7.08 7.86 -5.58
N ILE A 83 6.60 6.77 -5.00
CA ILE A 83 5.60 6.80 -3.94
C ILE A 83 6.22 7.30 -2.65
N ILE A 84 7.37 6.73 -2.26
CA ILE A 84 8.10 7.12 -1.06
C ILE A 84 8.51 8.59 -1.14
N ALA A 85 8.99 9.05 -2.29
CA ALA A 85 9.34 10.45 -2.53
C ALA A 85 8.12 11.38 -2.35
N LYS A 86 6.96 11.02 -2.92
CA LYS A 86 5.72 11.78 -2.74
C LYS A 86 5.33 11.92 -1.28
N TRP A 87 5.47 10.85 -0.49
CA TRP A 87 5.17 10.88 0.94
C TRP A 87 6.17 11.65 1.78
N ALA A 88 7.43 11.71 1.30
CA ALA A 88 8.45 12.59 1.89
C ALA A 88 8.27 14.08 1.51
N GLY A 89 7.17 14.42 0.79
CA GLY A 89 6.85 15.81 0.43
C GLY A 89 7.25 16.22 -0.99
N PHE A 90 7.97 15.36 -1.75
CA PHE A 90 8.40 15.67 -3.11
C PHE A 90 7.28 15.33 -4.11
N SER A 91 6.45 16.31 -4.40
CA SER A 91 5.21 16.13 -5.18
C SER A 91 5.40 16.31 -6.70
N LYS A 92 6.46 16.99 -7.14
CA LYS A 92 6.69 17.28 -8.57
C LYS A 92 7.36 16.11 -9.27
N ILE A 93 6.56 15.08 -9.56
CA ILE A 93 7.00 13.84 -10.18
C ILE A 93 6.59 13.84 -11.65
N GLY A 94 7.59 13.70 -12.54
CA GLY A 94 7.42 13.68 -13.98
C GLY A 94 7.71 12.32 -14.62
N GLU A 95 7.34 12.19 -15.88
CA GLU A 95 7.59 11.00 -16.68
C GLU A 95 8.10 11.40 -18.07
N LYS A 96 9.09 10.65 -18.58
CA LYS A 96 9.63 10.82 -19.93
C LYS A 96 9.57 9.51 -20.68
N VAL A 97 9.12 9.54 -21.94
CA VAL A 97 9.19 8.39 -22.83
C VAL A 97 10.66 8.10 -23.15
N VAL A 98 11.09 6.87 -22.88
CA VAL A 98 12.47 6.41 -23.10
C VAL A 98 12.49 5.20 -24.02
N GLN A 99 13.56 5.08 -24.81
CA GLN A 99 13.74 3.94 -25.71
C GLN A 99 14.09 2.69 -24.90
N HIS A 100 13.41 1.59 -25.21
CA HIS A 100 13.72 0.27 -24.68
C HIS A 100 14.45 -0.55 -25.74
N ARG A 101 15.70 -0.92 -25.47
CA ARG A 101 16.46 -1.85 -26.31
C ARG A 101 16.16 -3.28 -25.87
N LYS A 102 16.07 -4.20 -26.86
CA LYS A 102 15.98 -5.64 -26.56
C LYS A 102 17.26 -6.06 -25.83
N ARG A 103 17.10 -6.90 -24.80
CA ARG A 103 18.25 -7.43 -24.07
C ARG A 103 19.06 -8.35 -25.00
N GLU A 104 20.35 -8.09 -25.15
CA GLU A 104 21.26 -8.87 -26.00
C GLU A 104 21.88 -10.05 -25.21
N PHE A 105 22.08 -9.87 -23.89
CA PHE A 105 22.70 -10.87 -23.01
C PHE A 105 21.88 -11.15 -21.76
N GLY A 106 21.95 -12.39 -21.28
CA GLY A 106 21.34 -12.84 -20.02
C GLY A 106 19.86 -13.19 -20.10
N GLU A 107 19.44 -14.07 -19.22
CA GLU A 107 18.06 -14.52 -19.10
C GLU A 107 17.23 -13.66 -18.15
N SER A 108 15.94 -13.61 -18.39
CA SER A 108 15.02 -12.87 -17.54
C SER A 108 14.59 -13.71 -16.34
N LYS A 109 15.06 -13.38 -15.15
CA LYS A 109 14.62 -13.99 -13.88
C LYS A 109 13.22 -13.51 -13.44
N PHE A 110 12.29 -13.36 -14.38
CA PHE A 110 10.94 -12.90 -14.08
C PHE A 110 10.06 -14.10 -13.75
N GLY A 111 9.87 -14.39 -12.46
CA GLY A 111 8.98 -15.44 -11.96
C GLY A 111 7.68 -14.86 -11.37
N MET A 112 6.65 -15.70 -11.23
CA MET A 112 5.36 -15.39 -10.59
C MET A 112 5.55 -14.88 -9.15
N ASN A 113 6.51 -15.45 -8.40
CA ASN A 113 6.85 -15.04 -7.04
C ASN A 113 7.21 -13.56 -6.93
N ARG A 114 7.90 -13.02 -7.94
CA ARG A 114 8.27 -11.60 -7.96
C ARG A 114 7.06 -10.67 -8.16
N PHE A 115 6.03 -11.15 -8.84
CA PHE A 115 4.77 -10.42 -8.99
C PHE A 115 4.00 -10.40 -7.67
N VAL A 116 3.86 -11.55 -7.02
CA VAL A 116 3.19 -11.67 -5.71
C VAL A 116 3.91 -10.82 -4.66
N ASN A 117 5.23 -10.96 -4.54
CA ASN A 117 6.02 -10.16 -3.60
C ASN A 117 5.89 -8.66 -3.89
N GLY A 118 5.96 -8.26 -5.18
CA GLY A 118 5.75 -6.87 -5.55
C GLY A 118 4.37 -6.33 -5.19
N TYR A 119 3.33 -7.14 -5.23
CA TYR A 119 1.99 -6.73 -4.82
C TYR A 119 1.86 -6.62 -3.28
N LEU A 120 2.43 -7.58 -2.55
CA LEU A 120 2.49 -7.55 -1.09
C LEU A 120 3.29 -6.34 -0.58
N ASP A 121 4.43 -6.04 -1.22
CA ASP A 121 5.23 -4.85 -0.90
C ASP A 121 4.42 -3.56 -1.15
N LEU A 122 3.68 -3.48 -2.25
CA LEU A 122 2.82 -2.34 -2.54
C LEU A 122 1.75 -2.15 -1.45
N MET A 123 1.07 -3.23 -1.07
CA MET A 123 0.08 -3.21 0.00
C MET A 123 0.70 -2.76 1.31
N SER A 124 1.85 -3.31 1.67
CA SER A 124 2.58 -2.98 2.90
C SER A 124 2.99 -1.50 2.93
N ILE A 125 3.64 -1.01 1.87
CA ILE A 125 4.07 0.39 1.77
C ILE A 125 2.87 1.33 1.87
N MET A 126 1.78 1.03 1.19
CA MET A 126 0.60 1.86 1.22
C MET A 126 -0.09 1.87 2.59
N PHE A 127 -0.16 0.70 3.21
CA PHE A 127 -0.72 0.58 4.54
C PHE A 127 0.09 1.42 5.55
N VAL A 128 1.40 1.23 5.58
CA VAL A 128 2.31 1.96 6.48
C VAL A 128 2.24 3.47 6.22
N SER A 129 2.18 3.92 4.96
CA SER A 129 2.11 5.36 4.67
C SER A 129 0.81 6.00 5.12
N LYS A 130 -0.32 5.31 4.93
CA LYS A 130 -1.63 5.86 5.25
C LYS A 130 -1.97 5.73 6.74
N PHE A 131 -1.61 4.60 7.35
CA PHE A 131 -2.00 4.25 8.71
C PHE A 131 -0.83 4.16 9.69
N GLY A 132 0.44 4.21 9.22
CA GLY A 132 1.62 4.06 10.07
C GLY A 132 1.72 5.09 11.20
N LYS A 133 1.18 6.30 10.98
CA LYS A 133 1.12 7.34 12.03
C LYS A 133 -0.09 7.21 12.97
N LYS A 134 -1.16 6.52 12.56
CA LYS A 134 -2.42 6.36 13.30
C LYS A 134 -3.05 4.99 13.03
N PRO A 135 -2.39 3.88 13.38
CA PRO A 135 -2.88 2.53 13.10
C PRO A 135 -4.20 2.23 13.84
N MET A 136 -4.41 2.84 15.00
CA MET A 136 -5.62 2.68 15.79
C MET A 136 -6.89 3.14 15.03
N HIS A 137 -6.78 4.13 14.13
CA HIS A 137 -7.94 4.58 13.35
C HIS A 137 -8.44 3.51 12.37
N PHE A 138 -7.55 2.68 11.84
CA PHE A 138 -7.94 1.59 10.95
C PHE A 138 -8.36 0.34 11.72
N PHE A 139 -7.47 -0.20 12.52
CA PHE A 139 -7.72 -1.45 13.24
C PHE A 139 -8.77 -1.29 14.34
N GLY A 140 -8.76 -0.17 15.06
CA GLY A 140 -9.72 0.12 16.11
C GLY A 140 -11.13 0.29 15.57
N LEU A 141 -11.30 1.05 14.47
CA LEU A 141 -12.61 1.20 13.83
C LEU A 141 -13.13 -0.15 13.32
N LEU A 142 -12.32 -0.86 12.52
CA LEU A 142 -12.71 -2.16 11.97
C LEU A 142 -13.02 -3.18 13.07
N GLY A 143 -12.17 -3.25 14.10
CA GLY A 143 -12.34 -4.12 15.25
C GLY A 143 -13.61 -3.81 16.03
N SER A 144 -13.90 -2.53 16.31
CA SER A 144 -15.12 -2.12 16.99
C SER A 144 -16.38 -2.45 16.19
N VAL A 145 -16.37 -2.21 14.88
CA VAL A 145 -17.51 -2.54 14.01
C VAL A 145 -17.77 -4.05 14.00
N MET A 146 -16.72 -4.88 13.82
CA MET A 146 -16.86 -6.34 13.85
C MET A 146 -17.34 -6.84 15.20
N PHE A 147 -16.82 -6.29 16.29
CA PHE A 147 -17.24 -6.66 17.65
C PHE A 147 -18.71 -6.36 17.87
N LEU A 148 -19.16 -5.16 17.50
CA LEU A 148 -20.57 -4.75 17.62
C LEU A 148 -21.49 -5.61 16.74
N LEU A 149 -21.09 -5.92 15.52
CA LEU A 149 -21.87 -6.82 14.64
C LEU A 149 -22.00 -8.21 15.24
N GLY A 150 -20.94 -8.75 15.85
CA GLY A 150 -20.98 -10.02 16.54
C GLY A 150 -21.93 -10.00 17.75
N ILE A 151 -21.87 -8.95 18.58
CA ILE A 151 -22.79 -8.76 19.71
C ILE A 151 -24.25 -8.69 19.23
N ILE A 152 -24.53 -7.86 18.24
CA ILE A 152 -25.89 -7.69 17.70
C ILE A 152 -26.41 -9.03 17.17
N SER A 153 -25.60 -9.78 16.41
CA SER A 153 -25.97 -11.09 15.90
C SER A 153 -26.26 -12.09 17.04
N ALA A 154 -25.44 -12.11 18.08
CA ALA A 154 -25.64 -12.98 19.26
C ALA A 154 -26.91 -12.61 20.02
N LEU A 155 -27.17 -11.30 20.20
CA LEU A 155 -28.40 -10.81 20.86
C LEU A 155 -29.65 -11.18 20.07
N VAL A 156 -29.63 -11.02 18.75
CA VAL A 156 -30.76 -11.40 17.85
C VAL A 156 -31.09 -12.89 18.04
N LEU A 157 -30.07 -13.75 17.97
CA LEU A 157 -30.26 -15.20 18.18
C LEU A 157 -30.79 -15.52 19.58
N GLY A 158 -30.28 -14.84 20.60
CA GLY A 158 -30.75 -14.98 21.99
C GLY A 158 -32.22 -14.58 22.15
N VAL A 159 -32.60 -13.41 21.61
CA VAL A 159 -33.99 -12.92 21.67
C VAL A 159 -34.93 -13.86 20.90
N GLN A 160 -34.55 -14.31 19.71
CA GLN A 160 -35.35 -15.28 18.94
C GLN A 160 -35.58 -16.57 19.73
N LYS A 161 -34.56 -17.08 20.44
CA LYS A 161 -34.70 -18.27 21.30
C LYS A 161 -35.62 -18.02 22.46
N LEU A 162 -35.52 -16.86 23.11
CA LEU A 162 -36.40 -16.50 24.24
C LEU A 162 -37.89 -16.42 23.82
N ILE A 163 -38.14 -15.81 22.63
CA ILE A 163 -39.50 -15.73 22.09
C ILE A 163 -40.04 -17.13 21.76
N ALA A 164 -39.25 -18.02 21.15
CA ALA A 164 -39.65 -19.37 20.83
C ALA A 164 -39.96 -20.18 22.12
N VAL A 165 -39.16 -20.04 23.15
CA VAL A 165 -39.41 -20.66 24.47
C VAL A 165 -40.70 -20.13 25.09
N TYR A 166 -40.95 -18.81 25.03
CA TYR A 166 -42.16 -18.20 25.54
C TYR A 166 -43.43 -18.70 24.83
N ASN A 167 -43.34 -18.90 23.53
CA ASN A 167 -44.43 -19.41 22.69
C ASN A 167 -44.60 -20.95 22.73
N ASN A 168 -43.80 -21.66 23.54
CA ASN A 168 -43.71 -23.11 23.56
C ASN A 168 -43.44 -23.77 22.22
N GLU A 169 -42.68 -23.06 21.33
CA GLU A 169 -42.26 -23.59 20.03
C GLU A 169 -40.99 -24.43 20.20
N ALA A 170 -40.96 -25.58 19.51
CA ALA A 170 -39.78 -26.44 19.47
C ALA A 170 -38.69 -25.78 18.56
N MET A 171 -37.75 -25.06 19.20
CA MET A 171 -36.60 -24.48 18.48
C MET A 171 -35.30 -25.20 18.89
N ARG A 172 -34.41 -25.44 17.89
CA ARG A 172 -33.07 -26.03 18.09
C ARG A 172 -32.26 -25.21 19.13
N LEU A 173 -31.24 -25.82 19.71
CA LEU A 173 -30.31 -25.11 20.59
C LEU A 173 -29.63 -23.99 19.83
N ILE A 174 -29.29 -22.89 20.51
CA ILE A 174 -28.54 -21.78 19.88
C ILE A 174 -27.18 -22.26 19.37
N THR A 175 -26.58 -23.20 20.10
CA THR A 175 -25.32 -23.86 19.74
C THR A 175 -25.37 -24.73 18.50
N ASP A 176 -26.57 -25.16 18.07
CA ASP A 176 -26.74 -25.92 16.83
C ASP A 176 -26.82 -25.01 15.59
N SER A 177 -26.87 -23.68 15.82
CA SER A 177 -26.94 -22.70 14.75
C SER A 177 -25.52 -22.30 14.28
N PRO A 178 -25.20 -22.45 12.98
CA PRO A 178 -23.94 -21.96 12.44
C PRO A 178 -23.72 -20.45 12.66
N TYR A 179 -24.80 -19.67 12.69
CA TYR A 179 -24.76 -18.22 12.90
C TYR A 179 -24.25 -17.82 14.29
N PHE A 180 -24.48 -18.66 15.32
CA PHE A 180 -23.93 -18.46 16.64
C PHE A 180 -22.40 -18.47 16.62
N TYR A 181 -21.82 -19.46 15.96
CA TYR A 181 -20.36 -19.55 15.83
C TYR A 181 -19.77 -18.42 14.98
N LEU A 182 -20.46 -18.00 13.92
CA LEU A 182 -20.07 -16.84 13.13
C LEU A 182 -20.07 -15.56 13.98
N ALA A 183 -21.09 -15.35 14.80
CA ALA A 183 -21.17 -14.21 15.69
C ALA A 183 -19.99 -14.21 16.68
N LEU A 184 -19.71 -15.35 17.29
CA LEU A 184 -18.64 -15.54 18.28
C LEU A 184 -17.27 -15.30 17.65
N VAL A 185 -16.99 -15.88 16.47
CA VAL A 185 -15.74 -15.67 15.74
C VAL A 185 -15.58 -14.20 15.34
N THR A 186 -16.66 -13.57 14.90
CA THR A 186 -16.64 -12.13 14.52
C THR A 186 -16.31 -11.25 15.73
N MET A 187 -16.84 -11.55 16.91
CA MET A 187 -16.50 -10.85 18.16
C MET A 187 -15.03 -11.03 18.53
N ILE A 188 -14.51 -12.27 18.44
CA ILE A 188 -13.12 -12.56 18.79
C ILE A 188 -12.17 -11.82 17.83
N ILE A 189 -12.42 -11.89 16.52
CA ILE A 189 -11.62 -11.18 15.51
C ILE A 189 -11.70 -9.66 15.74
N GLY A 190 -12.89 -9.14 16.04
CA GLY A 190 -13.08 -7.72 16.36
C GLY A 190 -12.24 -7.27 17.55
N CYS A 191 -12.23 -8.03 18.62
CA CYS A 191 -11.39 -7.77 19.78
C CYS A 191 -9.89 -7.84 19.45
N GLN A 192 -9.46 -8.85 18.71
CA GLN A 192 -8.06 -8.98 18.29
C GLN A 192 -7.60 -7.83 17.43
N LEU A 193 -8.41 -7.38 16.46
CA LEU A 193 -8.09 -6.22 15.62
C LEU A 193 -7.98 -4.94 16.45
N PHE A 194 -8.89 -4.72 17.39
CA PHE A 194 -8.83 -3.57 18.28
C PHE A 194 -7.55 -3.54 19.10
N LEU A 195 -7.20 -4.67 19.74
CA LEU A 195 -5.96 -4.81 20.52
C LEU A 195 -4.72 -4.62 19.65
N THR A 196 -4.72 -5.16 18.41
CA THR A 196 -3.63 -4.97 17.44
C THR A 196 -3.45 -3.49 17.12
N GLY A 197 -4.55 -2.76 16.90
CA GLY A 197 -4.52 -1.32 16.68
C GLY A 197 -3.92 -0.55 17.85
N PHE A 198 -4.27 -0.92 19.06
CA PHE A 198 -3.75 -0.31 20.28
C PHE A 198 -2.23 -0.56 20.43
N ILE A 199 -1.77 -1.80 20.24
CA ILE A 199 -0.36 -2.16 20.31
C ILE A 199 0.43 -1.41 19.23
N ALA A 200 -0.07 -1.39 17.98
CA ALA A 200 0.58 -0.68 16.89
C ALA A 200 0.68 0.83 17.15
N GLU A 201 -0.33 1.44 17.75
CA GLU A 201 -0.29 2.86 18.16
C GLU A 201 0.76 3.10 19.26
N MET A 202 0.86 2.20 20.24
CA MET A 202 1.89 2.31 21.30
C MET A 202 3.31 2.20 20.72
N ILE A 203 3.54 1.26 19.80
CA ILE A 203 4.84 1.11 19.11
C ILE A 203 5.15 2.38 18.30
N GLY A 204 4.18 2.89 17.56
CA GLY A 204 4.32 4.12 16.80
C GLY A 204 4.61 5.34 17.66
N ARG A 205 4.02 5.42 18.85
CA ARG A 205 4.29 6.52 19.81
C ARG A 205 5.69 6.47 20.41
N ASN A 206 6.25 5.29 20.59
CA ASN A 206 7.60 5.08 21.14
C ASN A 206 8.70 5.15 20.06
N SER A 207 8.36 5.31 18.78
CA SER A 207 9.35 5.41 17.71
C SER A 207 10.12 6.74 17.80
N SER A 208 11.46 6.67 17.76
CA SER A 208 12.36 7.83 17.73
C SER A 208 12.13 8.74 16.51
N ASN A 209 11.63 8.18 15.41
CA ASN A 209 11.40 8.90 14.16
C ASN A 209 10.04 9.60 14.07
N ARG A 210 9.21 9.55 15.13
CA ARG A 210 7.86 10.12 15.10
C ARG A 210 7.82 11.60 14.77
N ASN A 211 8.77 12.37 15.29
CA ASN A 211 8.86 13.82 15.14
C ASN A 211 9.91 14.24 14.11
N SER A 212 10.44 13.31 13.30
CA SER A 212 11.35 13.66 12.21
C SER A 212 10.57 14.36 11.10
N TYR A 213 11.04 15.55 10.72
CA TYR A 213 10.51 16.34 9.61
C TYR A 213 11.67 16.86 8.77
N LEU A 214 11.40 17.07 7.50
CA LEU A 214 12.36 17.64 6.56
C LEU A 214 12.21 19.15 6.58
N ILE A 215 13.33 19.87 6.76
CA ILE A 215 13.37 21.34 6.70
C ILE A 215 13.58 21.73 5.23
N GLU A 216 12.61 22.45 4.67
CA GLU A 216 12.71 22.92 3.29
C GLU A 216 13.59 24.18 3.19
N LYS A 217 13.45 25.08 4.16
CA LYS A 217 14.21 26.34 4.21
C LYS A 217 14.24 26.86 5.63
N ASP A 218 15.44 27.18 6.13
CA ASP A 218 15.60 27.93 7.34
C ASP A 218 15.34 29.41 7.03
N ILE A 219 14.43 30.03 7.79
CA ILE A 219 14.22 31.46 7.77
C ILE A 219 15.10 32.04 8.91
N GLU A 220 16.32 32.40 8.57
CA GLU A 220 17.12 33.20 9.48
C GLU A 220 16.41 34.54 9.72
N LYS A 221 16.18 34.85 10.99
CA LYS A 221 15.68 36.16 11.42
C LYS A 221 16.80 37.18 11.40
#